data_e60e56d298e5bcb56b0fb233bb6b9e0a
#
_entry.id   e60e56d298e5bcb56b0fb233bb6b9e0a
#
_cell.length_a   1.000
_cell.length_b   1.000
_cell.length_c   1.000
_cell.angle_alpha   90.00
_cell.angle_beta   90.00
_cell.angle_gamma   90.00
#
_symmetry.space_group_name_H-M   'P 1'
#
loop_
_entity.id
_entity.type
_entity.pdbx_description
1 polymer ?
#
loop_
_entity_poly.entity_id
_entity_poly.type
_entity_poly.pdbx_seq_one_letter_code
_entity_poly.pdbx_strand_id
1 'polypeptide(L)'
;MDKKTTNLSVAIIGLMFFVFGFVSWVNAILIPYFKISLELSNFKSYLVAFAFYIAYFVMSMPASILLEKVGFKKGMMLGFFIMALGAAFFVPAALTRTYGLFLLGLFSIGTGLAILQTAANPYITIVGPINRAAQRMSIMGVCNKLAGILAPLIFAAVILKVTDNDLFLALKNGTLSA
;
A
#
# COMPACT_ATOMS: atom_id res chain seq x y z
N MET A 1 27.77 12.28 9.41
CA MET A 1 26.72 11.66 10.25
C MET A 1 27.36 10.59 11.09
N ASP A 2 27.06 10.54 12.38
CA ASP A 2 27.52 9.47 13.27
C ASP A 2 26.94 8.12 12.82
N LYS A 3 27.70 7.02 13.01
CA LYS A 3 27.31 5.66 12.61
C LYS A 3 25.97 5.24 13.23
N LYS A 4 25.71 5.65 14.48
CA LYS A 4 24.47 5.38 15.20
C LYS A 4 23.26 6.08 14.54
N THR A 5 23.42 7.33 14.12
CA THR A 5 22.38 8.12 13.44
C THR A 5 22.07 7.55 12.04
N THR A 6 23.11 7.10 11.32
CA THR A 6 22.94 6.46 10.02
C THR A 6 22.15 5.16 10.14
N ASN A 7 22.47 4.29 11.10
CA ASN A 7 21.77 3.02 11.31
C ASN A 7 20.30 3.24 11.71
N LEU A 8 20.02 4.22 12.56
CA LEU A 8 18.65 4.56 12.95
C LEU A 8 17.84 5.06 11.74
N SER A 9 18.43 5.93 10.92
CA SER A 9 17.77 6.42 9.71
C SER A 9 17.49 5.29 8.73
N VAL A 10 18.42 4.37 8.53
CA VAL A 10 18.24 3.19 7.67
C VAL A 10 17.11 2.30 8.20
N ALA A 11 17.04 2.08 9.53
CA ALA A 11 15.98 1.28 10.12
C ALA A 11 14.59 1.93 9.95
N ILE A 12 14.49 3.24 10.18
CA ILE A 12 13.22 3.98 9.98
C ILE A 12 12.77 3.91 8.52
N ILE A 13 13.69 4.13 7.56
CA ILE A 13 13.35 4.07 6.15
C ILE A 13 12.99 2.62 5.75
N GLY A 14 13.67 1.61 6.32
CA GLY A 14 13.33 0.21 6.13
C GLY A 14 11.91 -0.11 6.58
N LEU A 15 11.49 0.42 7.74
CA LEU A 15 10.11 0.31 8.22
C LEU A 15 9.13 1.00 7.26
N MET A 16 9.48 2.16 6.72
CA MET A 16 8.66 2.84 5.72
C MET A 16 8.49 1.98 4.45
N PHE A 17 9.58 1.37 3.95
CA PHE A 17 9.51 0.46 2.80
C PHE A 17 8.69 -0.79 3.08
N PHE A 18 8.72 -1.28 4.31
CA PHE A 18 7.84 -2.36 4.75
C PHE A 18 6.37 -1.92 4.68
N VAL A 19 6.03 -0.74 5.21
CA VAL A 19 4.66 -0.20 5.14
C VAL A 19 4.20 0.01 3.70
N PHE A 20 5.06 0.55 2.82
CA PHE A 20 4.73 0.69 1.39
C PHE A 20 4.41 -0.66 0.76
N GLY A 21 5.30 -1.64 1.01
CA GLY A 21 5.10 -2.99 0.52
C GLY A 21 3.79 -3.56 1.01
N PHE A 22 3.54 -3.47 2.32
CA PHE A 22 2.33 -4.00 2.93
C PHE A 22 1.06 -3.42 2.29
N VAL A 23 0.96 -2.08 2.19
CA VAL A 23 -0.20 -1.42 1.58
C VAL A 23 -0.37 -1.79 0.11
N SER A 24 0.74 -1.84 -0.66
CA SER A 24 0.69 -2.21 -2.07
C SER A 24 0.22 -3.65 -2.28
N TRP A 25 0.69 -4.59 -1.46
CA TRP A 25 0.32 -6.00 -1.57
C TRP A 25 -1.09 -6.29 -1.05
N VAL A 26 -1.51 -5.64 0.04
CA VAL A 26 -2.90 -5.70 0.51
C VAL A 26 -3.85 -5.20 -0.58
N ASN A 27 -3.50 -4.10 -1.25
CA ASN A 27 -4.29 -3.58 -2.37
C ASN A 27 -4.46 -4.59 -3.50
N ALA A 28 -3.38 -5.28 -3.88
CA ALA A 28 -3.43 -6.31 -4.93
C ALA A 28 -4.38 -7.46 -4.55
N ILE A 29 -4.44 -7.84 -3.27
CA ILE A 29 -5.33 -8.89 -2.76
C ILE A 29 -6.78 -8.41 -2.68
N LEU A 30 -7.01 -7.14 -2.36
CA LEU A 30 -8.35 -6.57 -2.23
C LEU A 30 -9.09 -6.46 -3.58
N ILE A 31 -8.38 -6.35 -4.70
CA ILE A 31 -9.00 -6.21 -6.03
C ILE A 31 -9.98 -7.36 -6.34
N PRO A 32 -9.58 -8.66 -6.29
CA PRO A 32 -10.50 -9.77 -6.51
C PRO A 32 -11.59 -9.85 -5.42
N TYR A 33 -11.27 -9.48 -4.18
CA TYR A 33 -12.26 -9.44 -3.10
C TYR A 33 -13.37 -8.41 -3.37
N PHE A 34 -13.03 -7.20 -3.81
CA PHE A 34 -14.00 -6.19 -4.20
C PHE A 34 -14.85 -6.62 -5.40
N LYS A 35 -14.27 -7.37 -6.33
CA LYS A 35 -15.03 -7.91 -7.46
C LYS A 35 -16.20 -8.79 -6.97
N ILE A 36 -15.95 -9.64 -5.99
CA ILE A 36 -16.95 -10.54 -5.42
C ILE A 36 -17.94 -9.79 -4.53
N SER A 37 -17.44 -8.98 -3.58
CA SER A 37 -18.27 -8.30 -2.58
C SER A 37 -19.20 -7.23 -3.15
N LEU A 38 -18.80 -6.59 -4.26
CA LEU A 38 -19.59 -5.54 -4.92
C LEU A 38 -20.24 -6.00 -6.23
N GLU A 39 -20.18 -7.32 -6.53
CA GLU A 39 -20.70 -7.90 -7.77
C GLU A 39 -20.24 -7.14 -9.04
N LEU A 40 -18.97 -6.74 -9.06
CA LEU A 40 -18.43 -5.93 -10.13
C LEU A 40 -18.30 -6.72 -11.43
N SER A 41 -18.68 -6.10 -12.55
CA SER A 41 -18.35 -6.62 -13.87
C SER A 41 -16.82 -6.68 -14.06
N ASN A 42 -16.34 -7.50 -14.97
CA ASN A 42 -14.90 -7.59 -15.27
C ASN A 42 -14.28 -6.22 -15.59
N PHE A 43 -14.98 -5.39 -16.35
CA PHE A 43 -14.52 -4.04 -16.68
C PHE A 43 -14.34 -3.15 -15.42
N LYS A 44 -15.32 -3.12 -14.52
CA LYS A 44 -15.24 -2.36 -13.26
C LYS A 44 -14.10 -2.87 -12.35
N SER A 45 -13.85 -4.18 -12.35
CA SER A 45 -12.75 -4.77 -11.60
C SER A 45 -11.38 -4.32 -12.12
N TYR A 46 -11.20 -4.19 -13.44
CA TYR A 46 -9.98 -3.63 -14.01
C TYR A 46 -9.82 -2.13 -13.71
N LEU A 47 -10.91 -1.36 -13.64
CA LEU A 47 -10.86 0.05 -13.22
C LEU A 47 -10.36 0.23 -11.78
N VAL A 48 -10.60 -0.74 -10.89
CA VAL A 48 -10.05 -0.74 -9.52
C VAL A 48 -8.52 -0.75 -9.56
N ALA A 49 -7.94 -1.69 -10.30
CA ALA A 49 -6.48 -1.75 -10.49
C ALA A 49 -5.96 -0.48 -11.22
N PHE A 50 -6.67 -0.04 -12.26
CA PHE A 50 -6.30 1.13 -13.04
C PHE A 50 -6.27 2.40 -12.17
N ALA A 51 -7.26 2.63 -11.31
CA ALA A 51 -7.32 3.79 -10.43
C ALA A 51 -6.09 3.89 -9.51
N PHE A 52 -5.60 2.75 -9.02
CA PHE A 52 -4.41 2.70 -8.21
C PHE A 52 -3.13 3.00 -9.02
N TYR A 53 -2.95 2.34 -10.17
CA TYR A 53 -1.74 2.48 -10.96
C TYR A 53 -1.67 3.79 -11.75
N ILE A 54 -2.80 4.34 -12.21
CA ILE A 54 -2.82 5.63 -12.89
C ILE A 54 -2.36 6.76 -11.98
N ALA A 55 -2.57 6.64 -10.66
CA ALA A 55 -2.07 7.61 -9.69
C ALA A 55 -0.54 7.72 -9.74
N TYR A 56 0.18 6.61 -9.92
CA TYR A 56 1.64 6.64 -10.09
C TYR A 56 2.06 7.42 -11.33
N PHE A 57 1.37 7.18 -12.45
CA PHE A 57 1.66 7.88 -13.70
C PHE A 57 1.39 9.39 -13.57
N VAL A 58 0.22 9.75 -13.09
CA VAL A 58 -0.20 11.17 -12.94
C VAL A 58 0.69 11.89 -11.93
N MET A 59 1.07 11.22 -10.83
CA MET A 59 1.85 11.84 -9.76
C MET A 59 3.36 11.78 -9.96
N SER A 60 3.87 11.11 -10.99
CA SER A 60 5.30 10.98 -11.23
C SER A 60 6.03 12.32 -11.34
N MET A 61 5.52 13.24 -12.15
CA MET A 61 6.06 14.61 -12.27
C MET A 61 5.68 15.53 -11.10
N PRO A 62 4.38 15.66 -10.71
CA PRO A 62 4.00 16.51 -9.58
C PRO A 62 4.69 16.15 -8.27
N ALA A 63 4.95 14.87 -8.01
CA ALA A 63 5.66 14.42 -6.81
C ALA A 63 7.10 14.97 -6.78
N SER A 64 7.83 14.97 -7.90
CA SER A 64 9.18 15.52 -7.97
C SER A 64 9.18 17.02 -7.69
N ILE A 65 8.31 17.78 -8.35
CA ILE A 65 8.16 19.22 -8.15
C ILE A 65 7.76 19.55 -6.70
N LEU A 66 6.89 18.75 -6.11
CA LEU A 66 6.51 18.90 -4.72
C LEU A 66 7.73 18.71 -3.79
N LEU A 67 8.52 17.66 -4.03
CA LEU A 67 9.68 17.34 -3.21
C LEU A 67 10.79 18.38 -3.32
N GLU A 68 10.98 19.00 -4.47
CA GLU A 68 11.90 20.13 -4.64
C GLU A 68 11.53 21.31 -3.74
N LYS A 69 10.22 21.56 -3.55
CA LYS A 69 9.72 22.67 -2.72
C LYS A 69 9.72 22.37 -1.22
N VAL A 70 9.30 21.17 -0.83
CA VAL A 70 9.09 20.82 0.59
C VAL A 70 10.21 19.98 1.20
N GLY A 71 11.07 19.40 0.38
CA GLY A 71 12.14 18.48 0.78
C GLY A 71 11.66 17.07 1.10
N PHE A 72 12.59 16.13 1.14
CA PHE A 72 12.28 14.69 1.29
C PHE A 72 11.50 14.36 2.56
N LYS A 73 11.90 14.92 3.71
CA LYS A 73 11.28 14.61 5.01
C LYS A 73 9.80 15.02 5.05
N LYS A 74 9.49 16.26 4.67
CA LYS A 74 8.11 16.75 4.63
C LYS A 74 7.32 16.08 3.52
N GLY A 75 7.94 15.78 2.38
CA GLY A 75 7.33 15.03 1.30
C GLY A 75 6.89 13.63 1.72
N MET A 76 7.73 12.91 2.48
CA MET A 76 7.37 11.61 3.04
C MET A 76 6.19 11.71 4.03
N MET A 77 6.19 12.72 4.91
CA MET A 77 5.05 12.96 5.83
C MET A 77 3.76 13.22 5.07
N LEU A 78 3.81 14.06 4.02
CA LEU A 78 2.66 14.36 3.17
C LEU A 78 2.14 13.11 2.43
N GLY A 79 3.05 12.30 1.89
CA GLY A 79 2.70 11.04 1.25
C GLY A 79 1.96 10.07 2.19
N PHE A 80 2.45 9.91 3.43
CA PHE A 80 1.75 9.11 4.44
C PHE A 80 0.39 9.70 4.81
N PHE A 81 0.28 11.01 4.93
CA PHE A 81 -0.98 11.67 5.23
C PHE A 81 -2.03 11.45 4.13
N ILE A 82 -1.63 11.63 2.86
CA ILE A 82 -2.51 11.37 1.72
C ILE A 82 -2.93 9.89 1.67
N MET A 83 -2.00 8.98 1.96
CA MET A 83 -2.28 7.54 2.01
C MET A 83 -3.26 7.20 3.13
N ALA A 84 -3.11 7.80 4.31
CA ALA A 84 -4.03 7.63 5.43
C ALA A 84 -5.45 8.16 5.12
N LEU A 85 -5.54 9.32 4.46
CA LEU A 85 -6.83 9.85 3.97
C LEU A 85 -7.45 8.91 2.94
N GLY A 86 -6.67 8.37 2.00
CA GLY A 86 -7.13 7.39 1.03
C GLY A 86 -7.69 6.14 1.69
N ALA A 87 -7.01 5.63 2.73
CA ALA A 87 -7.49 4.49 3.52
C ALA A 87 -8.79 4.84 4.30
N ALA A 88 -8.91 6.06 4.81
CA ALA A 88 -10.11 6.51 5.51
C ALA A 88 -11.34 6.55 4.59
N PHE A 89 -11.18 6.81 3.28
CA PHE A 89 -12.29 6.74 2.32
C PHE A 89 -12.89 5.34 2.15
N PHE A 90 -12.15 4.29 2.47
CA PHE A 90 -12.72 2.94 2.40
C PHE A 90 -13.81 2.68 3.42
N VAL A 91 -13.79 3.35 4.57
CA VAL A 91 -14.85 3.18 5.60
C VAL A 91 -16.20 3.64 5.07
N PRO A 92 -16.39 4.91 4.64
CA PRO A 92 -17.67 5.33 4.07
C PRO A 92 -18.00 4.60 2.75
N ALA A 93 -16.99 4.27 1.94
CA ALA A 93 -17.19 3.51 0.70
C ALA A 93 -17.79 2.12 0.97
N ALA A 94 -17.34 1.44 2.02
CA ALA A 94 -17.89 0.15 2.44
C ALA A 94 -19.31 0.28 3.00
N LEU A 95 -19.57 1.29 3.85
CA LEU A 95 -20.88 1.53 4.44
C LEU A 95 -21.94 1.90 3.39
N THR A 96 -21.59 2.75 2.43
CA THR A 96 -22.51 3.21 1.38
C THR A 96 -22.51 2.32 0.13
N ARG A 97 -21.64 1.31 0.07
CA ARG A 97 -21.37 0.47 -1.12
C ARG A 97 -21.13 1.30 -2.40
N THR A 98 -20.53 2.48 -2.24
CA THR A 98 -20.32 3.42 -3.34
C THR A 98 -19.00 3.15 -4.04
N TYR A 99 -19.06 2.60 -5.25
CA TYR A 99 -17.89 2.25 -6.07
C TYR A 99 -16.96 3.45 -6.33
N GLY A 100 -17.49 4.64 -6.59
CA GLY A 100 -16.70 5.85 -6.82
C GLY A 100 -15.81 6.24 -5.63
N LEU A 101 -16.28 6.07 -4.40
CA LEU A 101 -15.50 6.31 -3.18
C LEU A 101 -14.33 5.31 -3.03
N PHE A 102 -14.54 4.05 -3.43
CA PHE A 102 -13.45 3.08 -3.48
C PHE A 102 -12.36 3.49 -4.47
N LEU A 103 -12.73 3.93 -5.67
CA LEU A 103 -11.78 4.40 -6.68
C LEU A 103 -11.01 5.63 -6.19
N LEU A 104 -11.68 6.59 -5.54
CA LEU A 104 -11.04 7.76 -4.93
C LEU A 104 -10.05 7.36 -3.83
N GLY A 105 -10.43 6.42 -2.97
CA GLY A 105 -9.55 5.88 -1.92
C GLY A 105 -8.29 5.25 -2.52
N LEU A 106 -8.44 4.41 -3.55
CA LEU A 106 -7.33 3.75 -4.26
C LEU A 106 -6.42 4.76 -4.96
N PHE A 107 -6.98 5.74 -5.65
CA PHE A 107 -6.22 6.80 -6.30
C PHE A 107 -5.44 7.62 -5.27
N SER A 108 -6.04 7.95 -4.13
CA SER A 108 -5.38 8.68 -3.04
C SER A 108 -4.24 7.87 -2.42
N ILE A 109 -4.44 6.57 -2.18
CA ILE A 109 -3.37 5.67 -1.69
C ILE A 109 -2.23 5.59 -2.72
N GLY A 110 -2.55 5.39 -4.00
CA GLY A 110 -1.56 5.37 -5.08
C GLY A 110 -0.77 6.68 -5.18
N THR A 111 -1.44 7.82 -5.04
CA THR A 111 -0.83 9.16 -4.98
C THR A 111 0.15 9.27 -3.81
N GLY A 112 -0.28 8.89 -2.61
CA GLY A 112 0.57 8.91 -1.41
C GLY A 112 1.80 8.02 -1.57
N LEU A 113 1.63 6.82 -2.10
CA LEU A 113 2.73 5.89 -2.39
C LEU A 113 3.70 6.43 -3.45
N ALA A 114 3.20 7.07 -4.51
CA ALA A 114 4.05 7.69 -5.53
C ALA A 114 4.96 8.76 -4.91
N ILE A 115 4.41 9.66 -4.09
CA ILE A 115 5.17 10.69 -3.39
C ILE A 115 6.20 10.06 -2.44
N LEU A 116 5.79 9.06 -1.66
CA LEU A 116 6.66 8.36 -0.72
C LEU A 116 7.85 7.68 -1.42
N GLN A 117 7.61 6.96 -2.50
CA GLN A 117 8.68 6.26 -3.23
C GLN A 117 9.61 7.24 -3.93
N THR A 118 9.08 8.32 -4.51
CA THR A 118 9.87 9.38 -5.14
C THR A 118 10.77 10.08 -4.10
N ALA A 119 10.32 10.21 -2.85
CA ALA A 119 11.12 10.80 -1.77
C ALA A 119 12.10 9.79 -1.16
N ALA A 120 11.67 8.58 -0.86
CA ALA A 120 12.44 7.60 -0.08
C ALA A 120 13.60 6.99 -0.88
N ASN A 121 13.41 6.75 -2.18
CA ASN A 121 14.44 6.16 -3.03
C ASN A 121 15.73 7.00 -3.12
N PRO A 122 15.71 8.29 -3.47
CA PRO A 122 16.92 9.11 -3.44
C PRO A 122 17.39 9.38 -2.01
N TYR A 123 16.48 9.53 -1.03
CA TYR A 123 16.87 9.80 0.34
C TYR A 123 17.74 8.68 0.94
N ILE A 124 17.41 7.41 0.72
CA ILE A 124 18.23 6.29 1.22
C ILE A 124 19.63 6.25 0.61
N THR A 125 19.83 6.78 -0.59
CA THR A 125 21.14 6.82 -1.23
C THR A 125 22.07 7.85 -0.59
N ILE A 126 21.54 8.96 -0.09
CA ILE A 126 22.30 10.04 0.53
C ILE A 126 22.47 9.87 2.06
N VAL A 127 21.73 8.95 2.68
CA VAL A 127 21.88 8.63 4.10
C VAL A 127 23.09 7.74 4.32
N GLY A 128 24.24 8.33 4.72
CA GLY A 128 25.49 7.63 4.97
C GLY A 128 26.42 7.53 3.76
N PRO A 129 27.50 6.71 3.84
CA PRO A 129 28.52 6.64 2.82
C PRO A 129 27.99 6.19 1.46
N ILE A 130 28.34 6.90 0.39
CA ILE A 130 27.84 6.64 -0.97
C ILE A 130 28.23 5.25 -1.49
N ASN A 131 29.41 4.74 -1.12
CA ASN A 131 29.88 3.41 -1.50
C ASN A 131 29.04 2.25 -0.97
N ARG A 132 28.16 2.50 0.02
CA ARG A 132 27.21 1.53 0.57
C ARG A 132 25.75 1.82 0.16
N ALA A 133 25.52 2.72 -0.78
CA ALA A 133 24.16 3.07 -1.23
C ALA A 133 23.39 1.86 -1.79
N ALA A 134 24.06 1.06 -2.65
CA ALA A 134 23.45 -0.15 -3.22
C ALA A 134 23.03 -1.17 -2.15
N GLN A 135 23.88 -1.39 -1.12
CA GLN A 135 23.56 -2.27 0.00
C GLN A 135 22.32 -1.78 0.75
N ARG A 136 22.19 -0.48 1.02
CA ARG A 136 21.01 0.09 1.67
C ARG A 136 19.75 -0.07 0.83
N MET A 137 19.84 0.19 -0.48
CA MET A 137 18.73 -0.04 -1.41
C MET A 137 18.26 -1.50 -1.41
N SER A 138 19.19 -2.46 -1.39
CA SER A 138 18.87 -3.89 -1.32
C SER A 138 18.13 -4.23 -0.02
N ILE A 139 18.57 -3.68 1.12
CA ILE A 139 17.87 -3.86 2.42
C ILE A 139 16.43 -3.34 2.33
N MET A 140 16.22 -2.16 1.72
CA MET A 140 14.86 -1.61 1.52
C MET A 140 14.01 -2.55 0.65
N GLY A 141 14.59 -3.11 -0.42
CA GLY A 141 13.93 -4.10 -1.26
C GLY A 141 13.51 -5.35 -0.48
N VAL A 142 14.38 -5.85 0.40
CA VAL A 142 14.06 -6.99 1.29
C VAL A 142 12.90 -6.64 2.23
N CYS A 143 12.93 -5.48 2.89
CA CYS A 143 11.85 -5.03 3.77
C CYS A 143 10.51 -4.97 3.03
N ASN A 144 10.49 -4.44 1.80
CA ASN A 144 9.31 -4.38 0.96
C ASN A 144 8.78 -5.78 0.58
N LYS A 145 9.67 -6.71 0.23
CA LYS A 145 9.28 -8.09 -0.13
C LYS A 145 8.81 -8.91 1.07
N LEU A 146 9.40 -8.71 2.25
CA LEU A 146 8.89 -9.31 3.50
C LEU A 146 7.45 -8.88 3.78
N ALA A 147 7.13 -7.61 3.56
CA ALA A 147 5.76 -7.13 3.64
C ALA A 147 4.83 -7.84 2.65
N GLY A 148 5.32 -8.11 1.43
CA GLY A 148 4.58 -8.86 0.40
C GLY A 148 4.27 -10.30 0.79
N ILE A 149 5.11 -10.93 1.61
CA ILE A 149 4.86 -12.27 2.16
C ILE A 149 3.86 -12.20 3.32
N LEU A 150 4.02 -11.21 4.21
CA LEU A 150 3.19 -11.09 5.41
C LEU A 150 1.78 -10.57 5.13
N ALA A 151 1.62 -9.69 4.13
CA ALA A 151 0.33 -9.09 3.80
C ALA A 151 -0.75 -10.14 3.46
N PRO A 152 -0.54 -11.11 2.54
CA PRO A 152 -1.53 -12.14 2.27
C PRO A 152 -1.76 -13.08 3.47
N LEU A 153 -0.73 -13.39 4.26
CA LEU A 153 -0.86 -14.24 5.43
C LEU A 153 -1.71 -13.58 6.52
N ILE A 154 -1.47 -12.30 6.81
CA ILE A 154 -2.26 -11.52 7.78
C ILE A 154 -3.69 -11.37 7.28
N PHE A 155 -3.86 -11.05 6.00
CA PHE A 155 -5.18 -10.90 5.38
C PHE A 155 -5.97 -12.20 5.45
N ALA A 156 -5.36 -13.34 5.08
CA ALA A 156 -5.97 -14.64 5.19
C ALA A 156 -6.32 -15.00 6.64
N ALA A 157 -5.41 -14.76 7.59
CA ALA A 157 -5.65 -15.05 9.00
C ALA A 157 -6.79 -14.22 9.63
N VAL A 158 -7.00 -12.99 9.14
CA VAL A 158 -8.07 -12.11 9.65
C VAL A 158 -9.40 -12.40 8.96
N ILE A 159 -9.41 -12.56 7.65
CA ILE A 159 -10.66 -12.71 6.87
C ILE A 159 -11.17 -14.16 6.88
N LEU A 160 -10.29 -15.16 6.66
CA LEU A 160 -10.72 -16.56 6.59
C LEU A 160 -11.22 -17.08 7.95
N LYS A 161 -10.67 -16.60 9.08
CA LYS A 161 -11.17 -17.01 10.41
C LYS A 161 -12.60 -16.53 10.72
N VAL A 162 -13.05 -15.44 10.12
CA VAL A 162 -14.38 -14.87 10.41
C VAL A 162 -15.46 -15.47 9.50
N THR A 163 -15.14 -15.78 8.25
CA THR A 163 -16.14 -16.18 7.25
C THR A 163 -16.21 -17.70 7.05
N ASP A 164 -15.10 -18.41 7.17
CA ASP A 164 -15.03 -19.82 6.79
C ASP A 164 -15.58 -20.77 7.85
N ASN A 165 -15.46 -20.45 9.14
CA ASN A 165 -16.01 -21.31 10.19
C ASN A 165 -17.53 -21.42 10.08
N ASP A 166 -18.22 -20.32 9.78
CA ASP A 166 -19.68 -20.30 9.61
C ASP A 166 -20.07 -20.97 8.29
N LEU A 167 -19.30 -20.77 7.22
CA LEU A 167 -19.50 -21.40 5.92
C LEU A 167 -19.23 -22.91 5.96
N PHE A 168 -18.13 -23.33 6.61
CA PHE A 168 -17.81 -24.74 6.81
C PHE A 168 -18.83 -25.43 7.70
N LEU A 169 -19.33 -24.80 8.75
CA LEU A 169 -20.41 -25.31 9.59
C LEU A 169 -21.73 -25.41 8.82
N ALA A 170 -22.05 -24.43 8.00
CA ALA A 170 -23.25 -24.42 7.17
C ALA A 170 -23.22 -25.52 6.08
N LEU A 171 -22.05 -25.73 5.44
CA LEU A 171 -21.83 -26.84 4.49
C LEU A 171 -21.88 -28.21 5.18
N LYS A 172 -21.28 -28.35 6.38
CA LYS A 172 -21.29 -29.58 7.16
C LYS A 172 -22.68 -29.94 7.68
N ASN A 173 -23.51 -28.95 7.96
CA ASN A 173 -24.88 -29.11 8.43
C ASN A 173 -25.90 -29.22 7.29
N GLY A 174 -25.46 -29.19 6.02
CA GLY A 174 -26.33 -29.36 4.85
C GLY A 174 -27.32 -28.20 4.62
N THR A 175 -27.09 -27.05 5.26
CA THR A 175 -27.95 -25.87 5.13
C THR A 175 -27.59 -24.99 3.91
N LEU A 176 -26.45 -25.26 3.25
CA LEU A 176 -26.08 -24.70 1.95
C LEU A 176 -25.92 -25.86 0.96
N SER A 177 -26.72 -25.86 -0.10
CA SER A 177 -26.50 -26.71 -1.27
C SER A 177 -25.30 -26.16 -2.06
N ALA A 178 -24.41 -27.07 -2.46
CA ALA A 178 -23.25 -26.77 -3.27
C ALA A 178 -23.63 -26.15 -4.62
#